data_9612ecc6b80b56ea2d5b5b3a45eb15e2
#
_entry.id   9612ecc6b80b56ea2d5b5b3a45eb15e2
#
_cell.length_a   1.000
_cell.length_b   1.000
_cell.length_c   1.000
_cell.angle_alpha   90.00
_cell.angle_beta   90.00
_cell.angle_gamma   90.00
#
_symmetry.space_group_name_H-M   'P 1'
#
loop_
_entity.id
_entity.type
_entity.pdbx_description
1 polymer ?
#
loop_
_entity_poly.entity_id
_entity_poly.type
_entity_poly.pdbx_seq_one_letter_code
_entity_poly.pdbx_strand_id
1 'polypeptide(L)'
;SRGLGDVYKRQINDGAAAVVVMSEEKAKELGVKPMATFVTGALGGVDPSIMGVGPVASTKKALAKVNMTIDDMDLIEANEAFAAQSVAVARDLKFDMSKVNVNGGAIALGHPVGASGCRILVTLLHEMQKRDAKKGLATLCIGGGMGCTTIVERD
;
A
#
# COMPACT_ATOMS: atom_id res chain seq x y z
N SER A 1 13.54 -19.54 -14.16
CA SER A 1 12.10 -19.55 -14.37
C SER A 1 11.80 -20.47 -15.56
N ARG A 2 10.84 -21.34 -15.46
CA ARG A 2 10.45 -22.28 -16.52
C ARG A 2 9.39 -21.69 -17.46
N GLY A 3 9.36 -20.38 -17.65
CA GLY A 3 8.36 -19.67 -18.46
C GLY A 3 6.93 -19.68 -17.93
N LEU A 4 6.53 -20.78 -17.28
CA LEU A 4 5.23 -20.94 -16.63
C LEU A 4 5.24 -20.43 -15.17
N GLY A 5 6.41 -20.31 -14.54
CA GLY A 5 6.53 -19.90 -13.15
C GLY A 5 6.07 -18.47 -12.86
N ASP A 6 6.23 -17.58 -13.82
CA ASP A 6 5.80 -16.17 -13.67
C ASP A 6 4.28 -16.04 -13.81
N VAL A 7 3.64 -16.91 -14.56
CA VAL A 7 2.17 -16.97 -14.68
C VAL A 7 1.55 -17.41 -13.36
N TYR A 8 2.20 -18.32 -12.62
CA TYR A 8 1.68 -18.82 -11.34
C TYR A 8 2.07 -17.95 -10.14
N LYS A 9 3.16 -17.16 -10.24
CA LYS A 9 3.67 -16.33 -9.14
C LYS A 9 3.13 -14.92 -9.11
N ARG A 10 2.44 -14.50 -10.14
CA ARG A 10 1.83 -13.18 -10.26
C ARG A 10 0.61 -13.27 -11.14
N GLN A 11 -0.44 -13.87 -10.64
CA GLN A 11 -1.70 -13.91 -11.36
C GLN A 11 -2.50 -12.65 -11.13
N ILE A 12 -3.02 -12.08 -12.21
CA ILE A 12 -4.26 -11.32 -12.16
C ILE A 12 -5.33 -12.34 -11.77
N ASN A 13 -5.99 -12.12 -10.67
CA ASN A 13 -6.99 -13.04 -10.13
C ASN A 13 -8.23 -12.26 -9.69
N ASP A 14 -9.30 -12.99 -9.46
CA ASP A 14 -10.48 -12.43 -8.82
C ASP A 14 -10.19 -12.14 -7.34
N GLY A 15 -10.81 -11.09 -6.84
CA GLY A 15 -10.69 -10.70 -5.44
C GLY A 15 -11.59 -9.52 -5.11
N ALA A 16 -11.97 -9.44 -3.85
CA ALA A 16 -12.75 -8.33 -3.33
C ALA A 16 -12.23 -7.92 -1.96
N ALA A 17 -12.33 -6.63 -1.65
CA ALA A 17 -12.04 -6.08 -0.34
C ALA A 17 -12.96 -4.89 -0.10
N ALA A 18 -13.32 -4.64 1.15
CA ALA A 18 -14.16 -3.51 1.53
C ALA A 18 -13.65 -2.88 2.82
N VAL A 19 -13.75 -1.57 2.91
CA VAL A 19 -13.55 -0.78 4.13
C VAL A 19 -14.74 0.13 4.33
N VAL A 20 -15.11 0.36 5.58
CA VAL A 20 -16.12 1.36 5.94
C VAL A 20 -15.37 2.60 6.39
N VAL A 21 -15.68 3.73 5.76
CA VAL A 21 -15.11 5.05 6.07
C VAL A 21 -16.20 5.94 6.64
N MET A 22 -15.91 6.59 7.74
CA MET A 22 -16.84 7.54 8.37
C MET A 22 -16.07 8.64 9.10
N SER A 23 -16.78 9.71 9.47
CA SER A 23 -16.19 10.73 10.34
C SER A 23 -15.99 10.23 11.76
N GLU A 24 -15.10 10.87 12.51
CA GLU A 24 -14.87 10.56 13.92
C GLU A 24 -16.14 10.73 14.75
N GLU A 25 -16.93 11.79 14.47
CA GLU A 25 -18.20 12.04 15.14
C GLU A 25 -19.17 10.89 14.92
N LYS A 26 -19.24 10.37 13.67
CA LYS A 26 -20.15 9.26 13.36
C LYS A 26 -19.68 7.96 14.02
N ALA A 27 -18.39 7.71 14.09
CA ALA A 27 -17.86 6.56 14.80
C ALA A 27 -18.22 6.60 16.29
N LYS A 28 -18.10 7.77 16.93
CA LYS A 28 -18.49 7.98 18.34
C LYS A 28 -20.00 7.81 18.53
N GLU A 29 -20.82 8.38 17.66
CA GLU A 29 -22.29 8.21 17.69
C GLU A 29 -22.72 6.75 17.64
N LEU A 30 -22.05 5.96 16.78
CA LEU A 30 -22.35 4.54 16.58
C LEU A 30 -21.67 3.62 17.62
N GLY A 31 -20.81 4.15 18.49
CA GLY A 31 -20.02 3.35 19.44
C GLY A 31 -19.00 2.42 18.77
N VAL A 32 -18.57 2.75 17.54
CA VAL A 32 -17.62 1.93 16.77
C VAL A 32 -16.20 2.41 17.04
N LYS A 33 -15.30 1.48 17.41
CA LYS A 33 -13.88 1.78 17.54
C LYS A 33 -13.21 1.72 16.16
N PRO A 34 -12.64 2.83 15.65
CA PRO A 34 -11.91 2.84 14.40
C PRO A 34 -10.70 1.89 14.43
N MET A 35 -10.39 1.25 13.32
CA MET A 35 -9.15 0.48 13.16
C MET A 35 -7.94 1.39 13.02
N ALA A 36 -8.11 2.51 12.33
CA ALA A 36 -7.11 3.56 12.15
C ALA A 36 -7.79 4.85 11.68
N THR A 37 -7.05 5.95 11.76
CA THR A 37 -7.42 7.25 11.21
C THR A 37 -6.68 7.47 9.88
N PHE A 38 -7.38 7.94 8.85
CA PHE A 38 -6.78 8.40 7.61
C PHE A 38 -6.02 9.71 7.85
N VAL A 39 -4.71 9.70 7.62
CA VAL A 39 -3.86 10.86 7.80
C VAL A 39 -3.77 11.68 6.52
N THR A 40 -3.37 11.03 5.43
CA THR A 40 -3.25 11.68 4.12
C THR A 40 -3.22 10.67 2.99
N GLY A 41 -3.42 11.17 1.78
CA GLY A 41 -3.19 10.44 0.54
C GLY A 41 -2.67 11.35 -0.55
N ALA A 42 -1.97 10.76 -1.51
CA ALA A 42 -1.49 11.46 -2.67
C ALA A 42 -1.47 10.59 -3.92
N LEU A 43 -1.71 11.24 -5.05
CA LEU A 43 -1.45 10.70 -6.37
C LEU A 43 -0.13 11.30 -6.89
N GLY A 44 0.66 10.46 -7.55
CA GLY A 44 1.90 10.87 -8.24
C GLY A 44 1.87 10.44 -9.69
N GLY A 45 2.49 11.22 -10.57
CA GLY A 45 2.66 10.90 -11.99
C GLY A 45 4.13 10.68 -12.32
N VAL A 46 4.39 9.75 -13.23
CA VAL A 46 5.69 9.47 -13.84
C VAL A 46 5.50 9.20 -15.33
N ASP A 47 6.58 9.14 -16.08
CA ASP A 47 6.51 8.74 -17.49
C ASP A 47 5.83 7.35 -17.61
N PRO A 48 4.84 7.19 -18.52
CA PRO A 48 4.15 5.91 -18.70
C PRO A 48 5.06 4.72 -19.00
N SER A 49 6.21 4.94 -19.64
CA SER A 49 7.20 3.89 -19.94
C SER A 49 7.84 3.27 -18.69
N ILE A 50 7.82 4.00 -17.58
CA ILE A 50 8.32 3.57 -16.27
C ILE A 50 7.21 3.57 -15.21
N MET A 51 5.98 3.26 -15.60
CA MET A 51 4.80 3.38 -14.74
C MET A 51 4.94 2.66 -13.39
N GLY A 52 5.72 1.60 -13.34
CA GLY A 52 5.95 0.81 -12.13
C GLY A 52 6.54 1.61 -10.96
N VAL A 53 7.25 2.71 -11.23
CA VAL A 53 7.82 3.59 -10.19
C VAL A 53 6.88 4.73 -9.77
N GLY A 54 5.64 4.75 -10.23
CA GLY A 54 4.60 5.67 -9.77
C GLY A 54 4.48 5.79 -8.23
N PRO A 55 4.59 4.69 -7.46
CA PRO A 55 4.61 4.71 -6.01
C PRO A 55 5.67 5.62 -5.39
N VAL A 56 6.83 5.80 -6.07
CA VAL A 56 7.89 6.69 -5.58
C VAL A 56 7.40 8.13 -5.56
N ALA A 57 6.77 8.59 -6.64
CA ALA A 57 6.25 9.95 -6.75
C ALA A 57 5.09 10.19 -5.76
N SER A 58 4.14 9.25 -5.66
CA SER A 58 2.99 9.39 -4.76
C SER A 58 3.40 9.33 -3.29
N THR A 59 4.34 8.43 -2.92
CA THR A 59 4.81 8.31 -1.53
C THR A 59 5.57 9.55 -1.08
N LYS A 60 6.52 10.04 -1.89
CA LYS A 60 7.23 11.29 -1.56
C LYS A 60 6.27 12.46 -1.36
N LYS A 61 5.24 12.57 -2.21
CA LYS A 61 4.22 13.61 -2.11
C LYS A 61 3.33 13.44 -0.88
N ALA A 62 2.93 12.21 -0.53
CA ALA A 62 2.13 11.93 0.66
C ALA A 62 2.89 12.27 1.94
N LEU A 63 4.13 11.81 2.06
CA LEU A 63 4.99 12.08 3.21
C LEU A 63 5.25 13.58 3.39
N ALA A 64 5.55 14.30 2.30
CA ALA A 64 5.79 15.74 2.34
C ALA A 64 4.57 16.54 2.84
N LYS A 65 3.34 16.11 2.54
CA LYS A 65 2.11 16.78 3.02
C LYS A 65 1.98 16.81 4.53
N VAL A 66 2.58 15.85 5.22
CA VAL A 66 2.43 15.65 6.66
C VAL A 66 3.77 15.76 7.41
N ASN A 67 4.81 16.26 6.73
CA ASN A 67 6.17 16.40 7.27
C ASN A 67 6.71 15.10 7.89
N MET A 68 6.41 13.97 7.26
CA MET A 68 6.93 12.64 7.64
C MET A 68 8.00 12.17 6.66
N THR A 69 8.76 11.18 7.10
CA THR A 69 9.73 10.43 6.29
C THR A 69 9.30 8.97 6.19
N ILE A 70 9.96 8.19 5.35
CA ILE A 70 9.67 6.76 5.26
C ILE A 70 10.07 6.00 6.54
N ASP A 71 11.05 6.50 7.27
CA ASP A 71 11.53 5.90 8.51
C ASP A 71 10.51 6.01 9.65
N ASP A 72 9.57 6.98 9.57
CA ASP A 72 8.47 7.14 10.52
C ASP A 72 7.40 6.04 10.38
N MET A 73 7.44 5.26 9.30
CA MET A 73 6.46 4.19 9.09
C MET A 73 6.84 2.92 9.82
N ASP A 74 5.89 2.35 10.57
CA ASP A 74 6.06 1.07 11.26
C ASP A 74 5.82 -0.12 10.31
N LEU A 75 4.85 0.01 9.41
CA LEU A 75 4.47 -1.01 8.42
C LEU A 75 4.18 -0.39 7.06
N ILE A 76 4.54 -1.10 6.02
CA ILE A 76 4.34 -0.71 4.63
C ILE A 76 3.74 -1.86 3.84
N GLU A 77 2.64 -1.60 3.16
CA GLU A 77 2.09 -2.47 2.12
C GLU A 77 2.33 -1.82 0.75
N ALA A 78 3.32 -2.32 0.04
CA ALA A 78 3.65 -1.88 -1.32
C ALA A 78 3.21 -2.96 -2.31
N ASN A 79 2.23 -2.65 -3.16
CA ASN A 79 1.68 -3.65 -4.08
C ASN A 79 2.74 -4.14 -5.07
N GLU A 80 2.93 -5.46 -5.12
CA GLU A 80 3.88 -6.13 -6.00
C GLU A 80 3.24 -6.43 -7.36
N ALA A 81 2.99 -5.39 -8.16
CA ALA A 81 2.50 -5.60 -9.52
C ALA A 81 3.52 -6.35 -10.39
N PHE A 82 4.81 -6.09 -10.20
CA PHE A 82 5.94 -6.75 -10.87
C PHE A 82 7.13 -6.85 -9.91
N ALA A 83 7.90 -7.94 -9.96
CA ALA A 83 9.07 -8.10 -9.09
C ALA A 83 10.13 -7.01 -9.32
N ALA A 84 10.45 -6.72 -10.58
CA ALA A 84 11.41 -5.66 -10.92
C ALA A 84 10.95 -4.27 -10.44
N GLN A 85 9.64 -3.98 -10.59
CA GLN A 85 9.04 -2.74 -10.10
C GLN A 85 9.13 -2.64 -8.58
N SER A 86 8.83 -3.72 -7.85
CA SER A 86 8.90 -3.74 -6.38
C SER A 86 10.32 -3.47 -5.89
N VAL A 87 11.34 -4.05 -6.54
CA VAL A 87 12.75 -3.78 -6.23
C VAL A 87 13.12 -2.33 -6.51
N ALA A 88 12.69 -1.76 -7.64
CA ALA A 88 12.97 -0.36 -7.97
C ALA A 88 12.35 0.60 -6.94
N VAL A 89 11.09 0.41 -6.60
CA VAL A 89 10.38 1.23 -5.60
C VAL A 89 11.06 1.13 -4.24
N ALA A 90 11.40 -0.08 -3.80
CA ALA A 90 12.06 -0.30 -2.51
C ALA A 90 13.43 0.41 -2.42
N ARG A 91 14.20 0.39 -3.51
CA ARG A 91 15.49 1.09 -3.59
C ARG A 91 15.34 2.61 -3.56
N ASP A 92 14.43 3.15 -4.39
CA ASP A 92 14.24 4.59 -4.54
C ASP A 92 13.65 5.25 -3.28
N LEU A 93 12.81 4.52 -2.55
CA LEU A 93 12.23 4.96 -1.28
C LEU A 93 13.05 4.52 -0.06
N LYS A 94 14.13 3.75 -0.25
CA LYS A 94 14.99 3.21 0.81
C LYS A 94 14.20 2.44 1.88
N PHE A 95 13.30 1.57 1.44
CA PHE A 95 12.47 0.78 2.34
C PHE A 95 13.31 -0.11 3.27
N ASP A 96 13.00 -0.11 4.55
CA ASP A 96 13.36 -1.20 5.45
C ASP A 96 12.47 -2.42 5.13
N MET A 97 13.05 -3.41 4.46
CA MET A 97 12.33 -4.59 3.99
C MET A 97 11.75 -5.45 5.11
N SER A 98 12.18 -5.27 6.36
CA SER A 98 11.60 -5.95 7.51
C SER A 98 10.19 -5.45 7.86
N LYS A 99 9.84 -4.25 7.37
CA LYS A 99 8.54 -3.59 7.56
C LYS A 99 7.60 -3.72 6.35
N VAL A 100 8.08 -4.27 5.22
CA VAL A 100 7.35 -4.26 3.93
C VAL A 100 6.71 -5.60 3.65
N ASN A 101 5.41 -5.58 3.33
CA ASN A 101 4.64 -6.76 2.92
C ASN A 101 4.88 -7.98 3.83
N VAL A 102 4.86 -7.76 5.12
CA VAL A 102 5.27 -8.74 6.14
C VAL A 102 4.44 -10.03 6.17
N ASN A 103 3.29 -10.01 5.50
CA ASN A 103 2.42 -11.18 5.30
C ASN A 103 2.49 -11.74 3.87
N GLY A 104 3.47 -11.31 3.09
CA GLY A 104 3.57 -11.60 1.65
C GLY A 104 2.82 -10.57 0.81
N GLY A 105 3.23 -10.41 -0.43
CA GLY A 105 2.66 -9.48 -1.41
C GLY A 105 2.00 -10.17 -2.59
N ALA A 106 1.64 -9.41 -3.61
CA ALA A 106 0.89 -9.89 -4.77
C ALA A 106 1.62 -10.94 -5.60
N ILE A 107 2.96 -11.02 -5.54
CA ILE A 107 3.73 -12.09 -6.20
C ILE A 107 3.33 -13.46 -5.65
N ALA A 108 3.07 -13.56 -4.35
CA ALA A 108 2.64 -14.79 -3.68
C ALA A 108 1.12 -14.95 -3.68
N LEU A 109 0.38 -13.85 -3.45
CA LEU A 109 -1.07 -13.86 -3.19
C LEU A 109 -1.93 -13.68 -4.45
N GLY A 110 -1.35 -13.10 -5.51
CA GLY A 110 -2.08 -12.65 -6.69
C GLY A 110 -2.44 -11.16 -6.63
N HIS A 111 -2.82 -10.62 -7.80
CA HIS A 111 -3.13 -9.20 -7.99
C HIS A 111 -4.54 -9.01 -8.55
N PRO A 112 -5.57 -8.94 -7.70
CA PRO A 112 -6.93 -8.59 -8.12
C PRO A 112 -6.96 -7.09 -8.43
N VAL A 113 -6.70 -6.71 -9.68
CA VAL A 113 -6.39 -5.35 -10.12
C VAL A 113 -7.39 -4.32 -9.60
N GLY A 114 -8.68 -4.61 -9.71
CA GLY A 114 -9.75 -3.71 -9.23
C GLY A 114 -9.89 -3.65 -7.70
N ALA A 115 -9.35 -4.61 -6.96
CA ALA A 115 -9.47 -4.69 -5.51
C ALA A 115 -8.14 -4.42 -4.76
N SER A 116 -7.00 -4.45 -5.46
CA SER A 116 -5.68 -4.44 -4.80
C SER A 116 -5.44 -3.24 -3.90
N GLY A 117 -5.92 -2.05 -4.25
CA GLY A 117 -5.77 -0.87 -3.37
C GLY A 117 -6.44 -1.06 -2.02
N CYS A 118 -7.69 -1.53 -2.02
CA CYS A 118 -8.42 -1.84 -0.78
C CYS A 118 -7.81 -3.05 -0.07
N ARG A 119 -7.41 -4.09 -0.81
CA ARG A 119 -6.80 -5.31 -0.26
C ARG A 119 -5.55 -5.00 0.55
N ILE A 120 -4.59 -4.23 -0.01
CA ILE A 120 -3.36 -3.88 0.72
C ILE A 120 -3.66 -3.04 1.95
N LEU A 121 -4.64 -2.13 1.89
CA LEU A 121 -5.05 -1.35 3.04
C LEU A 121 -5.65 -2.23 4.14
N VAL A 122 -6.51 -3.17 3.80
CA VAL A 122 -7.09 -4.14 4.76
C VAL A 122 -5.99 -4.97 5.42
N THR A 123 -5.04 -5.49 4.63
CA THR A 123 -3.88 -6.24 5.16
C THR A 123 -3.07 -5.39 6.14
N LEU A 124 -2.77 -4.14 5.75
CA LEU A 124 -2.03 -3.18 6.58
C LEU A 124 -2.74 -2.95 7.92
N LEU A 125 -4.05 -2.63 7.90
CA LEU A 125 -4.83 -2.33 9.09
C LEU A 125 -4.86 -3.49 10.09
N HIS A 126 -5.06 -4.72 9.61
CA HIS A 126 -5.05 -5.91 10.47
C HIS A 126 -3.67 -6.19 11.05
N GLU A 127 -2.61 -6.03 10.27
CA GLU A 127 -1.25 -6.25 10.77
C GLU A 127 -0.82 -5.15 11.76
N MET A 128 -1.24 -3.91 11.52
CA MET A 128 -1.04 -2.82 12.48
C MET A 128 -1.72 -3.13 13.82
N GLN A 129 -2.94 -3.68 13.81
CA GLN A 129 -3.61 -4.11 15.05
C GLN A 129 -2.85 -5.22 15.75
N LYS A 130 -2.41 -6.24 15.01
CA LYS A 130 -1.73 -7.41 15.55
C LYS A 130 -0.38 -7.07 16.20
N ARG A 131 0.37 -6.12 15.62
CA ARG A 131 1.70 -5.71 16.10
C ARG A 131 1.68 -4.48 17.00
N ASP A 132 0.53 -3.88 17.22
CA ASP A 132 0.39 -2.56 17.86
C ASP A 132 1.20 -1.46 17.14
N ALA A 133 1.35 -1.59 15.83
CA ALA A 133 2.00 -0.60 14.99
C ALA A 133 1.15 0.66 14.87
N LYS A 134 1.76 1.83 14.91
CA LYS A 134 1.06 3.12 14.99
C LYS A 134 0.90 3.76 13.62
N LYS A 135 1.89 3.71 12.76
CA LYS A 135 1.90 4.36 11.43
C LYS A 135 2.05 3.36 10.31
N GLY A 136 1.13 3.41 9.38
CA GLY A 136 1.10 2.52 8.23
C GLY A 136 0.99 3.25 6.91
N LEU A 137 1.63 2.71 5.89
CA LEU A 137 1.62 3.23 4.52
C LEU A 137 1.21 2.13 3.55
N ALA A 138 0.23 2.42 2.71
CA ALA A 138 -0.16 1.58 1.58
C ALA A 138 0.11 2.32 0.27
N THR A 139 0.80 1.68 -0.68
CA THR A 139 1.12 2.28 -1.98
C THR A 139 1.03 1.29 -3.12
N LEU A 140 0.65 1.77 -4.30
CA LEU A 140 0.56 0.96 -5.52
C LEU A 140 0.78 1.80 -6.77
N CYS A 141 1.27 1.15 -7.83
CA CYS A 141 1.32 1.72 -9.17
C CYS A 141 -0.03 1.57 -9.88
N ILE A 142 -0.29 2.46 -10.82
CA ILE A 142 -1.51 2.48 -11.62
C ILE A 142 -1.10 2.64 -13.08
N GLY A 143 -1.78 1.96 -13.99
CA GLY A 143 -1.53 2.07 -15.43
C GLY A 143 -1.58 3.52 -15.92
N GLY A 144 -0.75 3.83 -16.92
CA GLY A 144 -0.63 5.21 -17.46
C GLY A 144 0.43 6.07 -16.78
N GLY A 145 1.26 5.49 -15.89
CA GLY A 145 2.34 6.23 -15.22
C GLY A 145 1.90 6.91 -13.92
N MET A 146 1.05 6.27 -13.15
CA MET A 146 0.54 6.83 -11.91
C MET A 146 0.91 6.00 -10.70
N GLY A 147 0.91 6.62 -9.52
CA GLY A 147 0.97 5.98 -8.22
C GLY A 147 -0.06 6.56 -7.27
N CYS A 148 -0.52 5.74 -6.33
CA CYS A 148 -1.39 6.17 -5.23
C CYS A 148 -0.77 5.72 -3.92
N THR A 149 -0.78 6.60 -2.93
CA THR A 149 -0.28 6.31 -1.58
C THR A 149 -1.28 6.82 -0.54
N THR A 150 -1.51 6.01 0.48
CA THR A 150 -2.34 6.32 1.64
C THR A 150 -1.51 6.11 2.90
N ILE A 151 -1.60 7.04 3.85
CA ILE A 151 -0.99 6.95 5.18
C ILE A 151 -2.12 6.93 6.21
N VAL A 152 -2.02 6.01 7.14
CA VAL A 152 -2.97 5.83 8.25
C VAL A 152 -2.23 5.77 9.58
N GLU A 153 -2.90 6.16 10.66
CA GLU A 153 -2.34 6.17 12.01
C GLU A 153 -3.33 5.53 12.99
N ARG A 154 -2.81 4.89 14.04
CA ARG A 154 -3.57 4.32 15.16
C ARG A 154 -3.10 4.93 16.48
N ASP A 155 -4.03 5.06 17.40
CA ASP A 155 -3.77 5.41 18.82
C ASP A 155 -2.99 4.32 19.55
#